data_59e9e99d106ef68426ba3c25e5e0cb9e
#
_entry.id   59e9e99d106ef68426ba3c25e5e0cb9e
#
_cell.length_a   1.000
_cell.length_b   1.000
_cell.length_c   1.000
_cell.angle_alpha   90.00
_cell.angle_beta   90.00
_cell.angle_gamma   90.00
#
_symmetry.space_group_name_H-M   'P 1'
#
loop_
_entity.id
_entity.type
_entity.pdbx_description
1 polymer ?
#
loop_
_entity_poly.entity_id
_entity_poly.type
_entity_poly.pdbx_seq_one_letter_code
_entity_poly.pdbx_strand_id
1 'polypeptide(L)'
;MTKSILRKYAKLIVQMGVNIKKGQGAVILSDTAQSEIALMVAEEAYRAGAKWVDIRWTNQDLDKMRYKKESVKVLSATQEWEKARMQYELDELPVRIWIDSDDPDGLKGVNVEKMQKANLARMKVRKPYRDAMENKYQWTIVAVPSAKWAKKVFPNDRTSVAVKKLWDAILQTVRVSKDNDPVEAWKAHNASLKARYEKLNACHFESLHYFSENGTDFTCGLLSLIHI
;
A
#
# COMPACT_ATOMS: atom_id res chain seq x y z
N MET A 1 5.52 -9.78 18.27
CA MET A 1 5.04 -8.37 18.32
C MET A 1 3.90 -8.29 19.35
N THR A 2 3.80 -7.19 20.12
CA THR A 2 2.69 -7.03 21.08
C THR A 2 1.45 -6.44 20.41
N LYS A 3 0.26 -6.86 20.87
CA LYS A 3 -1.02 -6.31 20.33
C LYS A 3 -1.12 -4.78 20.51
N SER A 4 -0.55 -4.24 21.57
CA SER A 4 -0.53 -2.79 21.82
C SER A 4 0.21 -2.02 20.72
N ILE A 5 1.36 -2.52 20.27
CA ILE A 5 2.13 -1.89 19.18
C ILE A 5 1.38 -2.02 17.85
N LEU A 6 0.78 -3.19 17.56
CA LEU A 6 -0.02 -3.39 16.35
C LEU A 6 -1.24 -2.45 16.30
N ARG A 7 -1.90 -2.21 17.44
CA ARG A 7 -2.99 -1.22 17.53
C ARG A 7 -2.51 0.21 17.29
N LYS A 8 -1.33 0.59 17.78
CA LYS A 8 -0.72 1.90 17.46
C LYS A 8 -0.47 2.03 15.94
N TYR A 9 0.01 0.94 15.32
CA TYR A 9 0.22 0.91 13.88
C TYR A 9 -1.10 1.02 13.11
N ALA A 10 -2.13 0.26 13.49
CA ALA A 10 -3.47 0.36 12.90
C ALA A 10 -4.06 1.78 13.04
N LYS A 11 -3.92 2.43 14.23
CA LYS A 11 -4.30 3.82 14.44
C LYS A 11 -3.59 4.77 13.47
N LEU A 12 -2.26 4.60 13.31
CA LEU A 12 -1.47 5.40 12.37
C LEU A 12 -1.98 5.25 10.93
N ILE A 13 -2.20 4.01 10.48
CA ILE A 13 -2.71 3.70 9.12
C ILE A 13 -4.01 4.45 8.85
N VAL A 14 -4.94 4.40 9.78
CA VAL A 14 -6.28 4.98 9.61
C VAL A 14 -6.27 6.51 9.75
N GLN A 15 -5.59 7.05 10.77
CA GLN A 15 -5.65 8.48 11.07
C GLN A 15 -4.67 9.33 10.25
N MET A 16 -3.52 8.78 9.87
CA MET A 16 -2.53 9.50 9.07
C MET A 16 -2.41 8.96 7.65
N GLY A 17 -2.43 7.63 7.49
CA GLY A 17 -2.27 7.00 6.17
C GLY A 17 -3.40 7.37 5.22
N VAL A 18 -4.65 7.14 5.61
CA VAL A 18 -5.83 7.47 4.80
C VAL A 18 -6.66 8.63 5.37
N ASN A 19 -6.42 9.05 6.61
CA ASN A 19 -7.16 10.16 7.24
C ASN A 19 -8.68 10.07 6.99
N ILE A 20 -9.25 8.90 7.29
CA ILE A 20 -10.66 8.60 7.01
C ILE A 20 -11.58 9.66 7.62
N LYS A 21 -12.61 10.04 6.88
CA LYS A 21 -13.62 11.00 7.35
C LYS A 21 -14.85 10.25 7.84
N LYS A 22 -15.55 10.84 8.82
CA LYS A 22 -16.83 10.31 9.30
C LYS A 22 -17.80 10.11 8.14
N GLY A 23 -18.37 8.92 8.03
CA GLY A 23 -19.31 8.56 6.97
C GLY A 23 -18.67 8.01 5.69
N GLN A 24 -17.34 8.00 5.55
CA GLN A 24 -16.69 7.32 4.42
C GLN A 24 -16.72 5.80 4.58
N GLY A 25 -16.75 5.08 3.44
CA GLY A 25 -16.46 3.66 3.39
C GLY A 25 -14.95 3.38 3.41
N ALA A 26 -14.56 2.19 3.82
CA ALA A 26 -13.17 1.73 3.75
C ALA A 26 -13.07 0.36 3.08
N VAL A 27 -12.13 0.24 2.15
CA VAL A 27 -11.74 -1.04 1.53
C VAL A 27 -10.33 -1.38 2.00
N ILE A 28 -10.18 -2.53 2.63
CA ILE A 28 -8.90 -3.06 3.09
C ILE A 28 -8.57 -4.29 2.25
N LEU A 29 -7.41 -4.28 1.61
CA LEU A 29 -6.89 -5.43 0.87
C LEU A 29 -5.79 -6.07 1.72
N SER A 30 -5.90 -7.36 2.02
CA SER A 30 -4.95 -8.06 2.89
C SER A 30 -4.84 -9.53 2.53
N ASP A 31 -3.64 -10.10 2.64
CA ASP A 31 -3.50 -11.55 2.61
C ASP A 31 -4.18 -12.19 3.83
N THR A 32 -4.74 -13.38 3.63
CA THR A 32 -5.42 -14.17 4.69
C THR A 32 -4.53 -14.44 5.91
N ALA A 33 -3.21 -14.52 5.71
CA ALA A 33 -2.25 -14.70 6.79
C ALA A 33 -2.12 -13.47 7.72
N GLN A 34 -2.62 -12.31 7.30
CA GLN A 34 -2.55 -11.06 8.05
C GLN A 34 -3.90 -10.62 8.65
N SER A 35 -4.78 -11.58 8.89
CA SER A 35 -6.14 -11.32 9.37
C SER A 35 -6.18 -10.55 10.71
N GLU A 36 -5.24 -10.80 11.62
CA GLU A 36 -5.19 -10.11 12.92
C GLU A 36 -5.02 -8.59 12.74
N ILE A 37 -4.03 -8.18 11.94
CA ILE A 37 -3.78 -6.74 11.73
C ILE A 37 -4.87 -6.10 10.85
N ALA A 38 -5.40 -6.82 9.86
CA ALA A 38 -6.50 -6.33 9.02
C ALA A 38 -7.75 -6.03 9.86
N LEU A 39 -8.08 -6.89 10.84
CA LEU A 39 -9.18 -6.65 11.76
C LEU A 39 -8.91 -5.47 12.70
N MET A 40 -7.67 -5.30 13.18
CA MET A 40 -7.31 -4.12 13.98
C MET A 40 -7.45 -2.82 13.19
N VAL A 41 -7.08 -2.82 11.90
CA VAL A 41 -7.27 -1.66 11.00
C VAL A 41 -8.76 -1.39 10.79
N ALA A 42 -9.58 -2.42 10.62
CA ALA A 42 -11.03 -2.30 10.51
C ALA A 42 -11.66 -1.71 11.77
N GLU A 43 -11.26 -2.19 12.97
CA GLU A 43 -11.70 -1.62 14.25
C GLU A 43 -11.37 -0.12 14.35
N GLU A 44 -10.14 0.26 13.99
CA GLU A 44 -9.74 1.67 14.01
C GLU A 44 -10.50 2.51 12.96
N ALA A 45 -10.80 1.94 11.79
CA ALA A 45 -11.60 2.63 10.77
C ALA A 45 -13.03 2.92 11.29
N TYR A 46 -13.67 1.97 11.96
CA TYR A 46 -14.97 2.20 12.61
C TYR A 46 -14.87 3.23 13.76
N ARG A 47 -13.81 3.18 14.58
CA ARG A 47 -13.57 4.21 15.62
C ARG A 47 -13.40 5.62 15.04
N ALA A 48 -12.80 5.73 13.86
CA ALA A 48 -12.67 6.99 13.14
C ALA A 48 -13.96 7.43 12.44
N GLY A 49 -15.01 6.61 12.48
CA GLY A 49 -16.34 6.93 11.94
C GLY A 49 -16.61 6.40 10.54
N ALA A 50 -15.92 5.33 10.12
CA ALA A 50 -16.25 4.64 8.88
C ALA A 50 -17.72 4.21 8.84
N LYS A 51 -18.41 4.47 7.72
CA LYS A 51 -19.78 4.06 7.46
C LYS A 51 -19.90 2.53 7.30
N TRP A 52 -18.91 1.95 6.63
CA TRP A 52 -18.75 0.51 6.42
C TRP A 52 -17.26 0.18 6.16
N VAL A 53 -16.90 -1.08 6.40
CA VAL A 53 -15.56 -1.61 6.08
C VAL A 53 -15.73 -2.91 5.31
N ASP A 54 -15.07 -3.01 4.16
CA ASP A 54 -14.96 -4.23 3.33
C ASP A 54 -13.51 -4.72 3.37
N ILE A 55 -13.29 -5.94 3.88
CA ILE A 55 -11.95 -6.57 3.85
C ILE A 55 -11.91 -7.55 2.69
N ARG A 56 -11.02 -7.30 1.75
CA ARG A 56 -10.78 -8.19 0.59
C ARG A 56 -9.56 -9.03 0.84
N TRP A 57 -9.83 -10.28 1.04
CA TRP A 57 -8.79 -11.26 1.26
C TRP A 57 -8.13 -11.66 -0.03
N THR A 58 -6.81 -11.67 -0.04
CA THR A 58 -5.94 -12.22 -1.09
C THR A 58 -5.23 -13.45 -0.56
N ASN A 59 -4.75 -14.28 -1.46
CA ASN A 59 -3.86 -15.40 -1.11
C ASN A 59 -2.94 -15.67 -2.30
N GLN A 60 -1.67 -15.38 -2.14
CA GLN A 60 -0.69 -15.47 -3.21
C GLN A 60 -0.46 -16.90 -3.71
N ASP A 61 -0.61 -17.92 -2.85
CA ASP A 61 -0.49 -19.32 -3.26
C ASP A 61 -1.69 -19.72 -4.16
N LEU A 62 -2.89 -19.22 -3.88
CA LEU A 62 -4.06 -19.38 -4.76
C LEU A 62 -3.84 -18.66 -6.10
N ASP A 63 -3.33 -17.44 -6.10
CA ASP A 63 -3.04 -16.70 -7.34
C ASP A 63 -2.02 -17.44 -8.20
N LYS A 64 -0.96 -17.97 -7.59
CA LYS A 64 0.01 -18.82 -8.28
C LYS A 64 -0.63 -20.07 -8.89
N MET A 65 -1.54 -20.71 -8.15
CA MET A 65 -2.28 -21.88 -8.63
C MET A 65 -3.17 -21.51 -9.83
N ARG A 66 -3.88 -20.39 -9.76
CA ARG A 66 -4.71 -19.87 -10.86
C ARG A 66 -3.89 -19.59 -12.11
N TYR A 67 -2.75 -18.90 -12.01
CA TYR A 67 -1.86 -18.66 -13.14
C TYR A 67 -1.35 -19.96 -13.77
N LYS A 68 -1.14 -21.02 -13.00
CA LYS A 68 -0.71 -22.32 -13.52
C LYS A 68 -1.85 -23.11 -14.18
N LYS A 69 -3.03 -23.09 -13.62
CA LYS A 69 -4.14 -23.97 -13.99
C LYS A 69 -5.16 -23.36 -14.95
N GLU A 70 -5.51 -22.08 -14.78
CA GLU A 70 -6.53 -21.43 -15.59
C GLU A 70 -5.99 -21.03 -16.98
N SER A 71 -6.84 -20.98 -18.00
CA SER A 71 -6.48 -20.47 -19.32
C SER A 71 -6.33 -18.95 -19.34
N VAL A 72 -5.63 -18.41 -20.34
CA VAL A 72 -5.55 -16.94 -20.53
C VAL A 72 -6.94 -16.34 -20.64
N LYS A 73 -7.88 -16.99 -21.34
CA LYS A 73 -9.27 -16.54 -21.48
C LYS A 73 -9.94 -16.33 -20.13
N VAL A 74 -9.82 -17.30 -19.23
CA VAL A 74 -10.40 -17.24 -17.87
C VAL A 74 -9.72 -16.16 -17.04
N LEU A 75 -8.39 -16.11 -17.03
CA LEU A 75 -7.61 -15.11 -16.28
C LEU A 75 -7.87 -13.68 -16.77
N SER A 76 -8.15 -13.49 -18.05
CA SER A 76 -8.43 -12.19 -18.67
C SER A 76 -9.87 -11.70 -18.43
N ALA A 77 -10.78 -12.58 -18.09
CA ALA A 77 -12.19 -12.22 -17.94
C ALA A 77 -12.40 -11.32 -16.71
N THR A 78 -13.20 -10.29 -16.87
CA THR A 78 -13.74 -9.48 -15.79
C THR A 78 -15.24 -9.74 -15.73
N GLN A 79 -15.71 -10.29 -14.62
CA GLN A 79 -17.10 -10.66 -14.43
C GLN A 79 -17.99 -9.43 -14.21
N GLU A 80 -19.30 -9.55 -14.46
CA GLU A 80 -20.24 -8.42 -14.27
C GLU A 80 -20.30 -7.94 -12.82
N TRP A 81 -20.23 -8.85 -11.85
CA TRP A 81 -20.18 -8.47 -10.44
C TRP A 81 -18.90 -7.67 -10.09
N GLU A 82 -17.76 -7.94 -10.75
CA GLU A 82 -16.53 -7.15 -10.56
C GLU A 82 -16.72 -5.73 -11.11
N LYS A 83 -17.41 -5.58 -12.25
CA LYS A 83 -17.72 -4.27 -12.84
C LYS A 83 -18.70 -3.49 -11.96
N ALA A 84 -19.78 -4.14 -11.50
CA ALA A 84 -20.73 -3.53 -10.57
C ALA A 84 -20.06 -3.05 -9.29
N ARG A 85 -19.13 -3.83 -8.77
CA ARG A 85 -18.32 -3.42 -7.61
C ARG A 85 -17.42 -2.21 -7.92
N MET A 86 -16.76 -2.18 -9.09
CA MET A 86 -15.94 -1.03 -9.49
C MET A 86 -16.79 0.22 -9.66
N GLN A 87 -18.02 0.08 -10.18
CA GLN A 87 -18.96 1.19 -10.28
C GLN A 87 -19.38 1.69 -8.89
N TYR A 88 -19.74 0.79 -7.98
CA TYR A 88 -20.07 1.16 -6.59
C TYR A 88 -18.92 1.91 -5.90
N GLU A 89 -17.68 1.46 -6.11
CA GLU A 89 -16.51 2.13 -5.55
C GLU A 89 -16.24 3.50 -6.18
N LEU A 90 -16.55 3.68 -7.47
CA LEU A 90 -16.49 4.98 -8.12
C LEU A 90 -17.54 5.94 -7.56
N ASP A 91 -18.74 5.45 -7.24
CA ASP A 91 -19.84 6.26 -6.70
C ASP A 91 -19.63 6.64 -5.23
N GLU A 92 -19.08 5.71 -4.43
CA GLU A 92 -18.90 5.89 -2.96
C GLU A 92 -17.52 6.47 -2.58
N LEU A 93 -16.51 6.37 -3.44
CA LEU A 93 -15.12 6.82 -3.22
C LEU A 93 -14.56 6.40 -1.84
N PRO A 94 -14.59 5.10 -1.48
CA PRO A 94 -14.07 4.64 -0.21
C PRO A 94 -12.57 4.87 -0.10
N VAL A 95 -12.05 5.07 1.11
CA VAL A 95 -10.61 5.01 1.32
C VAL A 95 -10.10 3.61 1.03
N ARG A 96 -8.85 3.49 0.56
CA ARG A 96 -8.24 2.19 0.27
C ARG A 96 -6.96 1.98 1.05
N ILE A 97 -6.87 0.83 1.69
CA ILE A 97 -5.71 0.41 2.48
C ILE A 97 -5.21 -0.93 1.94
N TRP A 98 -3.98 -0.96 1.43
CA TRP A 98 -3.31 -2.20 1.05
C TRP A 98 -2.36 -2.62 2.17
N ILE A 99 -2.59 -3.81 2.72
CA ILE A 99 -1.68 -4.45 3.67
C ILE A 99 -0.80 -5.41 2.86
N ASP A 100 0.40 -4.93 2.53
CA ASP A 100 1.36 -5.68 1.72
C ASP A 100 2.20 -6.59 2.61
N SER A 101 2.17 -7.88 2.31
CA SER A 101 2.91 -8.93 3.00
C SER A 101 3.41 -10.02 2.06
N ASP A 102 3.41 -9.77 0.76
CA ASP A 102 3.68 -10.76 -0.27
C ASP A 102 5.08 -11.37 -0.15
N ASP A 103 5.18 -12.64 -0.48
CA ASP A 103 6.46 -13.31 -0.74
C ASP A 103 7.05 -12.75 -2.03
N PRO A 104 8.24 -12.12 -2.02
CA PRO A 104 8.86 -11.61 -3.24
C PRO A 104 9.09 -12.66 -4.33
N ASP A 105 9.23 -13.93 -3.95
CA ASP A 105 9.40 -15.07 -4.86
C ASP A 105 8.08 -15.88 -5.05
N GLY A 106 6.97 -15.40 -4.52
CA GLY A 106 5.70 -16.12 -4.46
C GLY A 106 5.17 -16.58 -5.82
N LEU A 107 5.34 -15.78 -6.85
CA LEU A 107 4.96 -16.12 -8.23
C LEU A 107 6.08 -16.75 -9.06
N LYS A 108 7.22 -17.12 -8.46
CA LYS A 108 8.29 -17.79 -9.16
C LYS A 108 7.81 -19.10 -9.81
N GLY A 109 8.17 -19.29 -11.10
CA GLY A 109 7.74 -20.45 -11.89
C GLY A 109 6.34 -20.34 -12.48
N VAL A 110 5.72 -19.16 -12.46
CA VAL A 110 4.54 -18.83 -13.26
C VAL A 110 4.99 -18.42 -14.67
N ASN A 111 4.17 -18.75 -15.67
CA ASN A 111 4.41 -18.25 -17.03
C ASN A 111 4.14 -16.73 -17.08
N VAL A 112 5.20 -15.94 -17.19
CA VAL A 112 5.17 -14.47 -17.11
C VAL A 112 4.39 -13.88 -18.28
N GLU A 113 4.56 -14.40 -19.51
CA GLU A 113 3.82 -13.93 -20.68
C GLU A 113 2.30 -14.12 -20.52
N LYS A 114 1.90 -15.32 -20.06
CA LYS A 114 0.49 -15.63 -19.75
C LYS A 114 -0.07 -14.66 -18.71
N MET A 115 0.67 -14.40 -17.63
CA MET A 115 0.29 -13.50 -16.57
C MET A 115 0.16 -12.05 -17.08
N GLN A 116 1.14 -11.55 -17.83
CA GLN A 116 1.10 -10.21 -18.39
C GLN A 116 -0.07 -10.02 -19.37
N LYS A 117 -0.33 -11.00 -20.23
CA LYS A 117 -1.44 -10.97 -21.20
C LYS A 117 -2.79 -10.86 -20.49
N ALA A 118 -2.98 -11.66 -19.43
CA ALA A 118 -4.20 -11.62 -18.63
C ALA A 118 -4.34 -10.28 -17.89
N ASN A 119 -3.27 -9.79 -17.27
CA ASN A 119 -3.29 -8.52 -16.53
C ASN A 119 -3.57 -7.33 -17.44
N LEU A 120 -2.96 -7.28 -18.64
CA LEU A 120 -3.23 -6.22 -19.62
C LEU A 120 -4.70 -6.20 -20.07
N ALA A 121 -5.30 -7.39 -20.31
CA ALA A 121 -6.71 -7.48 -20.68
C ALA A 121 -7.63 -6.95 -19.55
N ARG A 122 -7.38 -7.36 -18.31
CA ARG A 122 -8.13 -6.86 -17.13
C ARG A 122 -7.90 -5.37 -16.88
N MET A 123 -6.67 -4.88 -17.10
CA MET A 123 -6.34 -3.47 -16.94
C MET A 123 -7.15 -2.58 -17.90
N LYS A 124 -7.38 -3.00 -19.14
CA LYS A 124 -8.22 -2.25 -20.09
C LYS A 124 -9.65 -2.02 -19.57
N VAL A 125 -10.22 -3.02 -18.88
CA VAL A 125 -11.56 -2.90 -18.27
C VAL A 125 -11.53 -2.04 -17.01
N ARG A 126 -10.48 -2.15 -16.19
CA ARG A 126 -10.35 -1.41 -14.91
C ARG A 126 -9.94 0.05 -15.08
N LYS A 127 -9.21 0.36 -16.16
CA LYS A 127 -8.62 1.69 -16.37
C LYS A 127 -9.65 2.81 -16.33
N PRO A 128 -10.81 2.76 -17.01
CA PRO A 128 -11.79 3.85 -16.95
C PRO A 128 -12.27 4.17 -15.53
N TYR A 129 -12.52 3.14 -14.72
CA TYR A 129 -12.93 3.32 -13.31
C TYR A 129 -11.81 3.93 -12.47
N ARG A 130 -10.57 3.43 -12.64
CA ARG A 130 -9.41 3.94 -11.93
C ARG A 130 -9.17 5.42 -12.26
N ASP A 131 -9.15 5.76 -13.55
CA ASP A 131 -8.89 7.13 -14.02
C ASP A 131 -10.00 8.09 -13.53
N ALA A 132 -11.26 7.62 -13.50
CA ALA A 132 -12.38 8.41 -12.98
C ALA A 132 -12.31 8.64 -11.46
N MET A 133 -11.61 7.77 -10.72
CA MET A 133 -11.41 7.89 -9.27
C MET A 133 -10.09 8.59 -8.89
N GLU A 134 -9.18 8.78 -9.84
CA GLU A 134 -7.84 9.32 -9.58
C GLU A 134 -7.93 10.68 -8.87
N ASN A 135 -7.13 10.86 -7.82
CA ASN A 135 -7.10 12.05 -6.95
C ASN A 135 -8.41 12.38 -6.22
N LYS A 136 -9.39 11.47 -6.19
CA LYS A 136 -10.69 11.70 -5.53
C LYS A 136 -10.88 10.95 -4.22
N TYR A 137 -10.00 10.03 -3.88
CA TYR A 137 -10.06 9.24 -2.64
C TYR A 137 -8.68 9.11 -2.00
N GLN A 138 -8.65 8.86 -0.70
CA GLN A 138 -7.41 8.62 0.03
C GLN A 138 -7.01 7.15 -0.05
N TRP A 139 -5.71 6.91 -0.14
CA TRP A 139 -5.18 5.55 -0.15
C TRP A 139 -3.82 5.47 0.55
N THR A 140 -3.50 4.29 1.02
CA THR A 140 -2.19 3.98 1.58
C THR A 140 -1.80 2.53 1.32
N ILE A 141 -0.51 2.26 1.21
CA ILE A 141 0.07 0.92 1.20
C ILE A 141 0.91 0.81 2.45
N VAL A 142 0.71 -0.27 3.21
CA VAL A 142 1.41 -0.50 4.46
C VAL A 142 2.02 -1.88 4.49
N ALA A 143 3.21 -1.98 5.06
CA ALA A 143 3.99 -3.21 5.11
C ALA A 143 3.67 -4.01 6.38
N VAL A 144 3.44 -5.32 6.22
CA VAL A 144 3.31 -6.28 7.32
C VAL A 144 4.15 -7.51 7.00
N PRO A 145 5.12 -7.92 7.84
CA PRO A 145 6.00 -9.02 7.50
C PRO A 145 5.28 -10.35 7.36
N SER A 146 5.53 -11.05 6.26
CA SER A 146 5.33 -12.50 6.18
C SER A 146 6.62 -13.26 6.51
N ALA A 147 6.49 -14.53 6.86
CA ALA A 147 7.64 -15.39 7.13
C ALA A 147 8.57 -15.51 5.91
N LYS A 148 7.99 -15.65 4.72
CA LYS A 148 8.73 -15.79 3.46
C LYS A 148 9.47 -14.50 3.10
N TRP A 149 8.82 -13.35 3.19
CA TRP A 149 9.47 -12.06 2.98
C TRP A 149 10.59 -11.82 3.99
N ALA A 150 10.33 -12.06 5.28
CA ALA A 150 11.35 -11.90 6.32
C ALA A 150 12.59 -12.79 6.08
N LYS A 151 12.39 -14.03 5.62
CA LYS A 151 13.50 -14.93 5.25
C LYS A 151 14.24 -14.47 4.00
N LYS A 152 13.60 -13.77 3.10
CA LYS A 152 14.26 -13.17 1.92
C LYS A 152 15.19 -12.03 2.33
N VAL A 153 14.78 -11.21 3.31
CA VAL A 153 15.58 -10.08 3.82
C VAL A 153 16.68 -10.56 4.78
N PHE A 154 16.38 -11.54 5.63
CA PHE A 154 17.27 -12.09 6.64
C PHE A 154 17.46 -13.61 6.46
N PRO A 155 18.17 -14.06 5.40
CA PRO A 155 18.22 -15.47 5.01
C PRO A 155 18.88 -16.37 6.06
N ASN A 156 19.83 -15.85 6.83
CA ASN A 156 20.61 -16.60 7.82
C ASN A 156 19.94 -16.70 9.19
N ASP A 157 18.90 -15.90 9.45
CA ASP A 157 18.21 -15.92 10.73
C ASP A 157 17.15 -17.04 10.80
N ARG A 158 16.83 -17.53 12.01
CA ARG A 158 15.63 -18.34 12.21
C ARG A 158 14.39 -17.52 11.84
N THR A 159 13.36 -18.16 11.29
CA THR A 159 12.16 -17.48 10.78
C THR A 159 11.54 -16.51 11.80
N SER A 160 11.40 -16.91 13.06
CA SER A 160 10.84 -16.04 14.10
C SER A 160 11.70 -14.81 14.38
N VAL A 161 13.03 -14.95 14.30
CA VAL A 161 13.98 -13.83 14.45
C VAL A 161 13.92 -12.92 13.24
N ALA A 162 13.90 -13.48 12.04
CA ALA A 162 13.78 -12.72 10.79
C ALA A 162 12.49 -11.89 10.76
N VAL A 163 11.34 -12.49 11.12
CA VAL A 163 10.06 -11.78 11.21
C VAL A 163 10.11 -10.66 12.26
N LYS A 164 10.72 -10.92 13.42
CA LYS A 164 10.89 -9.88 14.44
C LYS A 164 11.74 -8.72 13.94
N LYS A 165 12.89 -9.00 13.32
CA LYS A 165 13.79 -7.97 12.75
C LYS A 165 13.09 -7.15 11.67
N LEU A 166 12.30 -7.78 10.80
CA LEU A 166 11.56 -7.08 9.76
C LEU A 166 10.46 -6.19 10.36
N TRP A 167 9.76 -6.66 11.40
CA TRP A 167 8.85 -5.81 12.18
C TRP A 167 9.56 -4.61 12.79
N ASP A 168 10.70 -4.82 13.43
CA ASP A 168 11.44 -3.75 14.08
C ASP A 168 11.85 -2.67 13.04
N ALA A 169 12.31 -3.09 11.85
CA ALA A 169 12.65 -2.17 10.75
C ALA A 169 11.43 -1.40 10.23
N ILE A 170 10.30 -2.07 10.00
CA ILE A 170 9.05 -1.43 9.56
C ILE A 170 8.58 -0.41 10.59
N LEU A 171 8.50 -0.79 11.86
CA LEU A 171 8.02 0.08 12.93
C LEU A 171 8.93 1.30 13.14
N GLN A 172 10.24 1.13 12.99
CA GLN A 172 11.19 2.25 13.01
C GLN A 172 10.91 3.21 11.85
N THR A 173 10.72 2.71 10.64
CA THR A 173 10.43 3.51 9.45
C THR A 173 9.13 4.32 9.62
N VAL A 174 8.08 3.69 10.16
CA VAL A 174 6.79 4.33 10.37
C VAL A 174 6.68 5.05 11.72
N ARG A 175 7.78 5.19 12.46
CA ARG A 175 7.85 5.90 13.76
C ARG A 175 6.87 5.39 14.81
N VAL A 176 6.64 4.08 14.84
CA VAL A 176 5.81 3.43 15.85
C VAL A 176 6.71 2.80 16.91
N SER A 177 6.57 3.17 18.16
CA SER A 177 7.28 2.59 19.28
C SER A 177 6.36 2.35 20.47
N LYS A 178 6.89 1.66 21.50
CA LYS A 178 6.16 1.44 22.74
C LYS A 178 5.79 2.77 23.43
N ASP A 179 6.69 3.74 23.39
CA ASP A 179 6.67 4.90 24.27
C ASP A 179 6.21 6.20 23.58
N ASN A 180 5.81 6.15 22.29
CA ASN A 180 5.34 7.34 21.56
C ASN A 180 3.87 7.24 21.14
N ASP A 181 3.28 8.38 20.78
CA ASP A 181 2.09 8.46 19.92
C ASP A 181 2.57 8.62 18.47
N PRO A 182 2.37 7.61 17.60
CA PRO A 182 2.85 7.68 16.23
C PRO A 182 2.12 8.73 15.38
N VAL A 183 0.89 9.09 15.71
CA VAL A 183 0.15 10.15 15.02
C VAL A 183 0.81 11.50 15.25
N GLU A 184 1.18 11.81 16.50
CA GLU A 184 1.90 13.05 16.84
C GLU A 184 3.32 13.07 16.24
N ALA A 185 4.01 11.92 16.25
CA ALA A 185 5.32 11.79 15.60
C ALA A 185 5.26 12.09 14.08
N TRP A 186 4.21 11.64 13.40
CA TRP A 186 4.00 11.92 11.97
C TRP A 186 3.55 13.35 11.71
N LYS A 187 2.73 13.97 12.58
CA LYS A 187 2.41 15.41 12.49
C LYS A 187 3.67 16.25 12.54
N ALA A 188 4.55 15.99 13.51
CA ALA A 188 5.83 16.69 13.64
C ALA A 188 6.72 16.46 12.39
N HIS A 189 6.79 15.24 11.88
CA HIS A 189 7.54 14.93 10.67
C HIS A 189 6.99 15.67 9.44
N ASN A 190 5.68 15.66 9.24
CA ASN A 190 5.04 16.39 8.15
C ASN A 190 5.24 17.89 8.24
N ALA A 191 5.20 18.47 9.44
CA ALA A 191 5.52 19.88 9.65
C ALA A 191 6.98 20.20 9.26
N SER A 192 7.93 19.32 9.61
CA SER A 192 9.34 19.44 9.19
C SER A 192 9.51 19.34 7.68
N LEU A 193 8.81 18.40 7.02
CA LEU A 193 8.83 18.29 5.55
C LEU A 193 8.24 19.53 4.91
N LYS A 194 7.12 20.02 5.44
CA LYS A 194 6.46 21.25 4.95
C LYS A 194 7.43 22.43 4.98
N ALA A 195 8.08 22.69 6.09
CA ALA A 195 9.06 23.77 6.21
C ALA A 195 10.22 23.66 5.19
N ARG A 196 10.63 22.41 4.86
CA ARG A 196 11.70 22.17 3.87
C ARG A 196 11.25 22.47 2.45
N TYR A 197 10.08 21.96 2.03
CA TYR A 197 9.61 22.20 0.67
C TYR A 197 9.21 23.67 0.46
N GLU A 198 8.65 24.34 1.46
CA GLU A 198 8.37 25.77 1.40
C GLU A 198 9.66 26.59 1.19
N LYS A 199 10.75 26.24 1.93
CA LYS A 199 12.06 26.86 1.71
C LYS A 199 12.59 26.60 0.29
N LEU A 200 12.48 25.36 -0.22
CA LEU A 200 12.95 25.05 -1.57
C LEU A 200 12.12 25.76 -2.64
N ASN A 201 10.80 25.82 -2.46
CA ASN A 201 9.92 26.53 -3.39
C ASN A 201 10.22 28.03 -3.42
N ALA A 202 10.56 28.64 -2.29
CA ALA A 202 10.95 30.04 -2.23
C ALA A 202 12.26 30.36 -2.95
N CYS A 203 13.09 29.36 -3.23
CA CYS A 203 14.32 29.55 -4.03
C CYS A 203 14.06 29.63 -5.53
N HIS A 204 12.88 29.26 -6.02
CA HIS A 204 12.50 29.30 -7.45
C HIS A 204 13.54 28.64 -8.37
N PHE A 205 14.07 27.48 -7.98
CA PHE A 205 15.02 26.73 -8.82
C PHE A 205 14.37 26.28 -10.13
N GLU A 206 15.06 26.46 -11.24
CA GLU A 206 14.61 25.99 -12.58
C GLU A 206 15.03 24.54 -12.86
N SER A 207 16.10 24.10 -12.22
CA SER A 207 16.62 22.73 -12.39
C SER A 207 17.35 22.24 -11.13
N LEU A 208 17.49 20.92 -11.06
CA LEU A 208 18.34 20.23 -10.08
C LEU A 208 19.41 19.44 -10.81
N HIS A 209 20.67 19.63 -10.46
CA HIS A 209 21.79 18.85 -10.95
C HIS A 209 22.17 17.78 -9.92
N TYR A 210 22.20 16.53 -10.35
CA TYR A 210 22.57 15.38 -9.53
C TYR A 210 23.93 14.90 -9.95
N PHE A 211 24.86 14.87 -9.02
CA PHE A 211 26.22 14.41 -9.23
C PHE A 211 26.63 13.45 -8.11
N SER A 212 27.35 12.39 -8.44
CA SER A 212 27.99 11.50 -7.44
C SER A 212 29.20 10.79 -8.03
N GLU A 213 30.11 10.34 -7.16
CA GLU A 213 31.38 9.70 -7.52
C GLU A 213 31.21 8.37 -8.26
N ASN A 214 30.02 7.73 -8.21
CA ASN A 214 29.73 6.51 -8.97
C ASN A 214 29.41 6.73 -10.46
N GLY A 215 29.57 7.95 -10.95
CA GLY A 215 29.33 8.33 -12.36
C GLY A 215 27.92 8.87 -12.63
N THR A 216 27.11 9.10 -11.62
CA THR A 216 25.84 9.84 -11.79
C THR A 216 26.17 11.29 -12.09
N ASP A 217 25.68 11.79 -13.23
CA ASP A 217 25.77 13.19 -13.65
C ASP A 217 24.59 13.49 -14.56
N PHE A 218 23.53 14.10 -14.01
CA PHE A 218 22.37 14.50 -14.82
C PHE A 218 21.66 15.73 -14.24
N THR A 219 21.05 16.53 -15.11
CA THR A 219 20.23 17.67 -14.72
C THR A 219 18.78 17.40 -15.00
N CYS A 220 17.93 17.64 -14.01
CA CYS A 220 16.46 17.53 -14.11
C CYS A 220 15.84 18.92 -14.08
N GLY A 221 15.11 19.29 -15.12
CA GLY A 221 14.30 20.52 -15.14
C GLY A 221 13.11 20.42 -14.19
N LEU A 222 12.84 21.45 -13.41
CA LEU A 222 11.69 21.54 -12.52
C LEU A 222 10.53 22.17 -13.28
N LEU A 223 9.63 21.31 -13.81
CA LEU A 223 8.43 21.78 -14.49
C LEU A 223 7.37 22.19 -13.46
N SER A 224 6.72 23.31 -13.70
CA SER A 224 5.54 23.70 -12.91
C SER A 224 4.39 22.73 -13.15
N LEU A 225 3.81 22.16 -12.11
CA LEU A 225 2.61 21.31 -12.19
C LEU A 225 1.36 22.04 -12.72
N ILE A 226 1.45 23.35 -12.94
CA ILE A 226 0.35 24.17 -13.48
C ILE A 226 0.12 23.88 -14.97
N HIS A 227 1.05 23.20 -15.65
CA HIS A 227 0.99 22.93 -17.09
C HIS A 227 0.78 21.44 -17.44
N ILE A 228 0.40 20.60 -16.47
CA ILE A 228 0.05 19.19 -16.70
C ILE A 228 -1.46 19.00 -16.58
#